data_a5fc3d49f9cc9031538ec5fe2729206e
#
_entry.id   a5fc3d49f9cc9031538ec5fe2729206e
#
_cell.length_a   1.000
_cell.length_b   1.000
_cell.length_c   1.000
_cell.angle_alpha   90.00
_cell.angle_beta   90.00
_cell.angle_gamma   90.00
#
_symmetry.space_group_name_H-M   'P 1'
#
loop_
_entity.id
_entity.type
_entity.pdbx_description
1 polymer ?
#
loop_
_entity_poly.entity_id
_entity_poly.type
_entity_poly.pdbx_seq_one_letter_code
_entity_poly.pdbx_strand_id
1 'polypeptide(L)'
;MKLNKILMTTAVLLSAAMFTGCIKEVFPKESAITESQLGKSEVGMESMMKSVPASMAAHVAVSYDHSDFGYHSIGLYKDHHALTMFPCTRPDRGGNPYYSRLQAPNYGFDMGPNGGYTHYIWYNYYPFIKKANDIIGAATAKEDQYEALQEYRAIAKTFRALFYLDMVGYYDSLDAKDCTIPTYAGELEKVKGYIVPIVTENTTEKAAKQNPRAKREDVFKFIFEDLADAEEVMSAVEADPELASIYGTTPTYPTLAAVYGLYARAYMWLGQFDDVYNDVKGYEAVITGLDAYKEAEKYARLAIETANVAVMSESEWTSTTQGFNTIVPSWIWATQMSTDTVINNLLAFPAHVSPEASFGYGPLACVGVSSRMYDNMHSTDFRKKLIVGPNTTYDEFRAYTTMTREEWEELAFRAPYTNFKFRPNGGERVDYMVANAISLPIMRIEEMYFIEMEAVAHYNESRATDLLINFMRSYRAAGNYMPNSTLGTVIDQIIFEKSVEFWGEGKVLFDMKRLNMGVDTLDQNYQSGMLFKTSGRLPWWNLAMPSGESTVNTALKGYEGPDPSNGVDSQD
;
A
#
# COMPACT_ATOMS: atom_id res chain seq x y z
N MET A 1 -68.08 19.83 30.77
CA MET A 1 -67.31 18.66 30.35
C MET A 1 -67.21 18.42 28.83
N LYS A 2 -68.10 18.94 28.00
CA LYS A 2 -68.04 18.76 26.53
C LYS A 2 -67.13 19.78 25.79
N LEU A 3 -66.93 20.97 26.34
CA LEU A 3 -66.10 22.01 25.72
C LEU A 3 -64.59 21.70 25.80
N ASN A 4 -64.12 21.12 26.89
CA ASN A 4 -62.72 20.78 27.09
C ASN A 4 -62.25 19.59 26.21
N LYS A 5 -63.16 18.70 25.81
CA LYS A 5 -62.85 17.60 24.89
C LYS A 5 -62.63 18.06 23.45
N ILE A 6 -63.42 19.07 23.02
CA ILE A 6 -63.27 19.63 21.67
C ILE A 6 -61.99 20.44 21.53
N LEU A 7 -61.61 21.22 22.55
CA LEU A 7 -60.32 21.95 22.56
C LEU A 7 -59.10 21.02 22.60
N MET A 8 -59.18 19.89 23.32
CA MET A 8 -58.10 18.93 23.38
C MET A 8 -57.92 18.16 22.04
N THR A 9 -59.02 17.84 21.36
CA THR A 9 -59.00 17.16 20.06
C THR A 9 -58.47 18.06 18.94
N THR A 10 -58.81 19.37 18.99
CA THR A 10 -58.32 20.37 18.03
C THR A 10 -56.83 20.67 18.24
N ALA A 11 -56.34 20.69 19.48
CA ALA A 11 -54.93 20.87 19.79
C ALA A 11 -54.07 19.67 19.34
N VAL A 12 -54.56 18.43 19.46
CA VAL A 12 -53.85 17.22 18.98
C VAL A 12 -53.86 17.15 17.45
N LEU A 13 -54.92 17.59 16.76
CA LEU A 13 -54.95 17.65 15.29
C LEU A 13 -54.07 18.78 14.73
N LEU A 14 -53.91 19.89 15.40
CA LEU A 14 -52.97 20.96 15.01
C LEU A 14 -51.50 20.58 15.27
N SER A 15 -51.21 19.81 16.31
CA SER A 15 -49.85 19.32 16.54
C SER A 15 -49.44 18.23 15.54
N ALA A 16 -50.37 17.40 15.08
CA ALA A 16 -50.09 16.39 14.04
C ALA A 16 -49.85 16.99 12.64
N ALA A 17 -50.43 18.17 12.36
CA ALA A 17 -50.25 18.88 11.07
C ALA A 17 -48.92 19.66 11.01
N MET A 18 -48.20 19.86 12.13
CA MET A 18 -46.88 20.54 12.14
C MET A 18 -45.70 19.60 11.93
N PHE A 19 -45.91 18.30 11.85
CA PHE A 19 -44.83 17.31 11.61
C PHE A 19 -44.79 16.80 10.15
N THR A 20 -45.58 17.33 9.24
CA THR A 20 -45.47 17.07 7.80
C THR A 20 -44.70 18.15 7.05
N GLY A 21 -43.86 18.91 7.73
CA GLY A 21 -42.83 19.70 7.08
C GLY A 21 -41.83 18.75 6.45
N CYS A 22 -41.82 18.62 5.12
CA CYS A 22 -40.67 18.14 4.43
C CYS A 22 -39.45 18.84 5.03
N ILE A 23 -38.57 18.11 5.68
CA ILE A 23 -37.21 18.59 5.97
C ILE A 23 -36.60 18.80 4.59
N LYS A 24 -36.76 20.01 4.03
CA LYS A 24 -35.84 20.44 2.98
C LYS A 24 -34.49 20.46 3.66
N GLU A 25 -33.57 19.64 3.19
CA GLU A 25 -32.17 19.80 3.53
C GLU A 25 -31.80 21.27 3.34
N VAL A 26 -31.66 21.97 4.45
CA VAL A 26 -31.18 23.36 4.43
C VAL A 26 -29.67 23.23 4.44
N PHE A 27 -29.07 23.20 3.27
CA PHE A 27 -27.63 23.33 3.14
C PHE A 27 -27.22 24.67 3.76
N PRO A 28 -26.15 24.69 4.60
CA PRO A 28 -25.63 25.94 5.14
C PRO A 28 -25.26 26.87 3.98
N LYS A 29 -25.87 28.05 3.92
CA LYS A 29 -25.68 28.97 2.80
C LYS A 29 -24.31 29.65 2.76
N GLU A 30 -23.46 29.49 3.78
CA GLU A 30 -22.29 30.36 3.92
C GLU A 30 -20.93 29.66 4.20
N SER A 31 -20.80 28.32 4.32
CA SER A 31 -19.49 27.72 4.60
C SER A 31 -19.28 26.25 4.21
N ALA A 32 -20.21 25.59 3.55
CA ALA A 32 -19.99 24.24 3.03
C ALA A 32 -20.41 24.16 1.57
N ILE A 33 -19.43 24.07 0.68
CA ILE A 33 -19.65 23.75 -0.73
C ILE A 33 -19.92 22.24 -0.81
N THR A 34 -21.04 21.84 -1.40
CA THR A 34 -21.35 20.43 -1.63
C THR A 34 -20.47 19.85 -2.76
N GLU A 35 -20.21 18.54 -2.73
CA GLU A 35 -19.47 17.83 -3.78
C GLU A 35 -20.07 18.12 -5.18
N SER A 36 -21.41 18.16 -5.29
CA SER A 36 -22.09 18.53 -6.53
C SER A 36 -21.88 20.00 -6.95
N GLN A 37 -21.56 20.89 -6.04
CA GLN A 37 -21.20 22.28 -6.34
C GLN A 37 -19.74 22.43 -6.71
N LEU A 38 -18.83 21.69 -6.04
CA LEU A 38 -17.41 21.61 -6.39
C LEU A 38 -17.24 21.09 -7.82
N GLY A 39 -17.90 19.99 -8.15
CA GLY A 39 -17.88 19.44 -9.50
C GLY A 39 -18.42 20.37 -10.59
N LYS A 40 -19.02 21.54 -10.29
CA LYS A 40 -19.57 22.48 -11.29
C LYS A 40 -18.58 23.51 -11.83
N SER A 41 -17.34 23.53 -11.35
CA SER A 41 -16.30 24.44 -11.81
C SER A 41 -14.99 23.69 -12.00
N GLU A 42 -14.14 24.17 -12.89
CA GLU A 42 -12.79 23.64 -13.12
C GLU A 42 -11.96 23.67 -11.83
N VAL A 43 -11.97 24.80 -11.13
CA VAL A 43 -11.28 24.94 -9.82
C VAL A 43 -11.81 23.94 -8.78
N GLY A 44 -13.10 23.64 -8.82
CA GLY A 44 -13.71 22.64 -7.94
C GLY A 44 -13.24 21.24 -8.27
N MET A 45 -13.19 20.86 -9.55
CA MET A 45 -12.70 19.57 -10.00
C MET A 45 -11.21 19.39 -9.66
N GLU A 46 -10.40 20.41 -9.88
CA GLU A 46 -8.98 20.41 -9.49
C GLU A 46 -8.81 20.20 -7.98
N SER A 47 -9.62 20.88 -7.17
CA SER A 47 -9.60 20.72 -5.71
C SER A 47 -10.00 19.30 -5.28
N MET A 48 -11.02 18.72 -5.92
CA MET A 48 -11.42 17.32 -5.69
C MET A 48 -10.28 16.38 -6.07
N MET A 49 -9.62 16.57 -7.21
CA MET A 49 -8.53 15.73 -7.67
C MET A 49 -7.34 15.75 -6.70
N LYS A 50 -6.95 16.94 -6.24
CA LYS A 50 -5.88 17.09 -5.22
C LYS A 50 -6.20 16.39 -3.91
N SER A 51 -7.49 16.17 -3.60
CA SER A 51 -7.91 15.55 -2.34
C SER A 51 -7.52 14.07 -2.24
N VAL A 52 -7.33 13.34 -3.34
CA VAL A 52 -6.95 11.92 -3.32
C VAL A 52 -5.50 11.77 -2.86
N PRO A 53 -4.47 12.30 -3.56
CA PRO A 53 -3.09 12.17 -3.10
C PRO A 53 -2.86 12.86 -1.74
N ALA A 54 -3.56 13.96 -1.45
CA ALA A 54 -3.49 14.61 -0.15
C ALA A 54 -3.98 13.68 0.98
N SER A 55 -5.06 12.93 0.76
CA SER A 55 -5.54 11.98 1.76
C SER A 55 -4.62 10.77 1.93
N MET A 56 -3.94 10.34 0.86
CA MET A 56 -2.95 9.27 0.93
C MET A 56 -1.70 9.68 1.73
N ALA A 57 -1.37 10.96 1.77
CA ALA A 57 -0.27 11.51 2.54
C ALA A 57 -0.70 12.00 3.94
N ALA A 58 -2.01 12.11 4.22
CA ALA A 58 -2.52 12.70 5.44
C ALA A 58 -2.39 11.75 6.63
N HIS A 59 -2.22 12.37 7.81
CA HIS A 59 -2.40 11.67 9.07
C HIS A 59 -3.89 11.43 9.33
N VAL A 60 -4.27 10.17 9.47
CA VAL A 60 -5.65 9.76 9.73
C VAL A 60 -5.67 9.01 11.06
N ALA A 61 -6.29 9.58 12.07
CA ALA A 61 -6.48 8.93 13.37
C ALA A 61 -7.63 7.91 13.26
N VAL A 62 -7.38 6.78 12.64
CA VAL A 62 -8.34 5.67 12.51
C VAL A 62 -8.18 4.69 13.66
N SER A 63 -6.98 4.50 14.16
CA SER A 63 -6.67 3.67 15.31
C SER A 63 -6.12 4.51 16.46
N TYR A 64 -6.01 3.92 17.62
CA TYR A 64 -5.39 4.55 18.79
C TYR A 64 -3.85 4.67 18.68
N ASP A 65 -3.27 4.29 17.56
CA ASP A 65 -1.83 4.36 17.30
C ASP A 65 -1.46 5.61 16.53
N HIS A 66 -0.37 6.23 16.95
CA HIS A 66 0.16 7.46 16.36
C HIS A 66 0.98 7.22 15.09
N SER A 67 0.90 6.03 14.48
CA SER A 67 1.60 5.66 13.25
C SER A 67 0.76 5.84 11.98
N ASP A 68 -0.40 6.48 12.09
CA ASP A 68 -1.37 6.61 11.02
C ASP A 68 -1.02 7.77 10.07
N PHE A 69 -0.01 7.60 9.24
CA PHE A 69 0.43 8.60 8.26
C PHE A 69 0.05 8.22 6.81
N GLY A 70 -1.16 7.71 6.65
CA GLY A 70 -1.78 7.47 5.36
C GLY A 70 -1.27 6.22 4.64
N TYR A 71 -1.21 6.27 3.32
CA TYR A 71 -0.92 5.12 2.46
C TYR A 71 0.45 4.47 2.75
N HIS A 72 1.46 5.26 3.10
CA HIS A 72 2.80 4.74 3.35
C HIS A 72 2.94 4.02 4.70
N SER A 73 2.08 4.31 5.69
CA SER A 73 2.03 3.49 6.90
C SER A 73 1.55 2.08 6.58
N ILE A 74 0.61 1.93 5.63
CA ILE A 74 0.17 0.62 5.13
C ILE A 74 1.36 -0.14 4.54
N GLY A 75 2.24 0.54 3.79
CA GLY A 75 3.48 -0.04 3.26
C GLY A 75 4.41 -0.57 4.34
N LEU A 76 4.64 0.21 5.40
CA LEU A 76 5.47 -0.24 6.53
C LEU A 76 4.85 -1.45 7.23
N TYR A 77 3.54 -1.45 7.46
CA TYR A 77 2.84 -2.60 8.03
C TYR A 77 2.98 -3.86 7.16
N LYS A 78 2.90 -3.72 5.82
CA LYS A 78 3.14 -4.86 4.90
C LYS A 78 4.51 -5.49 5.13
N ASP A 79 5.57 -4.68 5.25
CA ASP A 79 6.92 -5.18 5.45
C ASP A 79 7.14 -5.78 6.84
N HIS A 80 6.51 -5.23 7.88
CA HIS A 80 6.49 -5.86 9.19
C HIS A 80 5.79 -7.22 9.17
N HIS A 81 4.65 -7.32 8.48
CA HIS A 81 3.90 -8.58 8.38
C HIS A 81 4.58 -9.63 7.51
N ALA A 82 5.37 -9.19 6.54
CA ALA A 82 6.24 -10.04 5.73
C ALA A 82 7.51 -10.47 6.49
N LEU A 83 7.77 -9.89 7.67
CA LEU A 83 9.00 -10.09 8.46
C LEU A 83 10.28 -9.67 7.70
N THR A 84 10.15 -8.78 6.71
CA THR A 84 11.28 -8.18 5.99
C THR A 84 11.85 -6.96 6.69
N MET A 85 11.03 -6.33 7.53
CA MET A 85 11.37 -5.20 8.37
C MET A 85 10.95 -5.48 9.81
N PHE A 86 11.76 -5.12 10.78
CA PHE A 86 11.39 -5.23 12.19
C PHE A 86 12.11 -4.17 13.02
N PRO A 87 11.54 -3.76 14.16
CA PRO A 87 12.18 -2.83 15.06
C PRO A 87 13.39 -3.48 15.74
N CYS A 88 14.53 -2.84 15.61
CA CYS A 88 15.75 -3.20 16.33
C CYS A 88 15.78 -2.37 17.61
N THR A 89 15.50 -2.95 18.77
CA THR A 89 15.53 -2.24 20.05
C THR A 89 16.72 -2.65 20.88
N ARG A 90 17.16 -1.70 21.71
CA ARG A 90 18.10 -2.03 22.79
C ARG A 90 17.40 -2.95 23.79
N PRO A 91 18.02 -4.07 24.18
CA PRO A 91 17.48 -4.96 25.20
C PRO A 91 17.30 -4.29 26.57
N ASP A 92 18.06 -3.20 26.85
CA ASP A 92 18.12 -2.51 28.15
C ASP A 92 17.15 -1.31 28.26
N ARG A 93 16.48 -0.92 27.18
CA ARG A 93 15.59 0.27 27.17
C ARG A 93 14.09 -0.04 27.11
N GLY A 94 13.68 -1.26 27.36
CA GLY A 94 12.26 -1.64 27.30
C GLY A 94 11.61 -1.22 25.97
N GLY A 95 10.86 -2.07 25.32
CA GLY A 95 10.26 -1.75 24.02
C GLY A 95 9.45 -0.44 24.08
N ASN A 96 9.53 0.34 23.02
CA ASN A 96 8.66 1.49 22.85
C ASN A 96 7.20 0.98 22.81
N PRO A 97 6.30 1.41 23.69
CA PRO A 97 4.92 0.95 23.72
C PRO A 97 4.15 1.21 22.41
N TYR A 98 4.59 2.12 21.59
CA TYR A 98 4.00 2.38 20.27
C TYR A 98 4.42 1.38 19.19
N TYR A 99 5.62 0.83 19.31
CA TYR A 99 6.06 -0.28 18.49
C TYR A 99 5.75 -1.63 19.13
N SER A 100 5.18 -1.67 20.32
CA SER A 100 4.84 -2.93 20.97
C SER A 100 3.90 -3.79 20.12
N ARG A 101 3.06 -3.17 19.31
CA ARG A 101 2.20 -3.85 18.34
C ARG A 101 2.92 -4.29 17.07
N LEU A 102 4.05 -3.63 16.74
CA LEU A 102 4.94 -4.02 15.66
C LEU A 102 6.11 -4.86 16.14
N GLN A 103 6.44 -4.81 17.44
CA GLN A 103 7.60 -5.44 18.06
C GLN A 103 7.36 -6.82 18.67
N ALA A 104 6.22 -7.00 19.25
CA ALA A 104 5.73 -8.31 19.63
C ALA A 104 4.42 -8.42 18.87
N PRO A 105 4.47 -9.02 17.71
CA PRO A 105 3.24 -9.15 16.99
C PRO A 105 2.32 -10.02 17.82
N ASN A 106 1.50 -9.35 18.58
CA ASN A 106 0.22 -9.88 18.88
C ASN A 106 -0.51 -9.91 17.53
N TYR A 107 0.17 -10.50 16.52
CA TYR A 107 -0.33 -10.63 15.14
C TYR A 107 -1.76 -11.11 15.16
N GLY A 108 -2.07 -11.86 16.20
CA GLY A 108 -3.36 -12.26 16.54
C GLY A 108 -4.33 -11.13 16.78
N PHE A 109 -4.07 -10.29 17.76
CA PHE A 109 -5.02 -9.25 18.17
C PHE A 109 -5.17 -8.15 17.11
N ASP A 110 -4.07 -7.73 16.48
CA ASP A 110 -4.08 -6.60 15.56
C ASP A 110 -4.62 -6.98 14.17
N MET A 111 -4.58 -8.26 13.79
CA MET A 111 -5.02 -8.78 12.49
C MET A 111 -6.40 -9.42 12.53
N GLY A 112 -6.96 -9.66 13.72
CA GLY A 112 -8.31 -10.18 13.89
C GLY A 112 -9.39 -9.15 13.59
N PRO A 113 -10.67 -9.55 13.61
CA PRO A 113 -11.81 -8.69 13.26
C PRO A 113 -11.97 -7.46 14.15
N ASN A 114 -11.38 -7.48 15.36
CA ASN A 114 -11.37 -6.37 16.32
C ASN A 114 -10.01 -5.67 16.39
N GLY A 115 -9.07 -6.04 15.55
CA GLY A 115 -7.70 -5.54 15.58
C GLY A 115 -7.56 -4.14 15.03
N GLY A 116 -6.60 -3.37 15.57
CA GLY A 116 -6.33 -2.01 15.13
C GLY A 116 -5.91 -1.95 13.66
N TYR A 117 -5.08 -2.89 13.20
CA TYR A 117 -4.63 -2.95 11.82
C TYR A 117 -5.76 -3.25 10.83
N THR A 118 -6.62 -4.21 11.17
CA THR A 118 -7.81 -4.55 10.38
C THR A 118 -8.72 -3.33 10.17
N HIS A 119 -8.97 -2.56 11.25
CA HIS A 119 -9.72 -1.31 11.17
C HIS A 119 -8.97 -0.27 10.34
N TYR A 120 -7.65 -0.12 10.55
CA TYR A 120 -6.84 0.83 9.83
C TYR A 120 -6.89 0.62 8.31
N ILE A 121 -6.71 -0.61 7.83
CA ILE A 121 -6.78 -0.95 6.41
C ILE A 121 -8.17 -0.64 5.84
N TRP A 122 -9.23 -1.13 6.45
CA TRP A 122 -10.59 -0.94 5.96
C TRP A 122 -10.99 0.54 5.90
N TYR A 123 -10.78 1.26 7.00
CA TYR A 123 -11.18 2.66 7.13
C TYR A 123 -10.23 3.66 6.46
N ASN A 124 -9.13 3.22 5.85
CA ASN A 124 -8.36 4.04 4.91
C ASN A 124 -8.78 3.78 3.45
N TYR A 125 -8.89 2.52 3.03
CA TYR A 125 -9.15 2.23 1.61
C TYR A 125 -10.55 2.67 1.16
N TYR A 126 -11.60 2.44 1.95
CA TYR A 126 -12.95 2.87 1.53
C TYR A 126 -13.12 4.40 1.44
N PRO A 127 -12.59 5.24 2.34
CA PRO A 127 -12.49 6.69 2.11
C PRO A 127 -11.67 7.08 0.88
N PHE A 128 -10.57 6.39 0.57
CA PHE A 128 -9.83 6.65 -0.68
C PHE A 128 -10.68 6.32 -1.91
N ILE A 129 -11.34 5.15 -1.91
CA ILE A 129 -12.27 4.74 -2.96
C ILE A 129 -13.42 5.75 -3.09
N LYS A 130 -13.98 6.22 -1.97
CA LYS A 130 -15.04 7.23 -2.00
C LYS A 130 -14.59 8.50 -2.72
N LYS A 131 -13.42 9.04 -2.41
CA LYS A 131 -12.88 10.24 -3.07
C LYS A 131 -12.70 10.02 -4.58
N ALA A 132 -12.18 8.87 -4.98
CA ALA A 132 -12.09 8.53 -6.40
C ALA A 132 -13.48 8.45 -7.05
N ASN A 133 -14.46 7.80 -6.40
CA ASN A 133 -15.84 7.73 -6.88
C ASN A 133 -16.50 9.11 -7.03
N ASP A 134 -16.27 10.01 -6.07
CA ASP A 134 -16.82 11.37 -6.12
C ASP A 134 -16.31 12.15 -7.36
N ILE A 135 -15.03 11.98 -7.70
CA ILE A 135 -14.44 12.58 -8.90
C ILE A 135 -15.02 11.95 -10.16
N ILE A 136 -15.08 10.60 -10.21
CA ILE A 136 -15.63 9.85 -11.35
C ILE A 136 -17.07 10.29 -11.61
N GLY A 137 -17.91 10.33 -10.57
CA GLY A 137 -19.31 10.76 -10.68
C GLY A 137 -19.45 12.20 -11.14
N ALA A 138 -18.62 13.12 -10.62
CA ALA A 138 -18.63 14.52 -11.02
C ALA A 138 -18.14 14.73 -12.47
N ALA A 139 -17.14 13.98 -12.90
CA ALA A 139 -16.60 14.02 -14.27
C ALA A 139 -17.61 13.44 -15.28
N THR A 140 -18.15 12.25 -15.01
CA THR A 140 -19.10 11.57 -15.89
C THR A 140 -20.39 12.37 -16.10
N ALA A 141 -20.87 13.04 -15.06
CA ALA A 141 -22.10 13.85 -15.15
C ALA A 141 -21.99 15.06 -16.11
N LYS A 142 -20.79 15.36 -16.61
CA LYS A 142 -20.50 16.55 -17.42
C LYS A 142 -19.72 16.25 -18.69
N GLU A 143 -19.51 15.01 -19.01
CA GLU A 143 -18.66 14.54 -20.12
C GLU A 143 -18.97 15.24 -21.44
N ASP A 144 -20.25 15.61 -21.67
CA ASP A 144 -20.68 16.35 -22.86
C ASP A 144 -20.21 17.82 -22.90
N GLN A 145 -19.60 18.33 -21.83
CA GLN A 145 -19.31 19.76 -21.69
C GLN A 145 -17.81 20.12 -21.72
N TYR A 146 -16.91 19.20 -21.29
CA TYR A 146 -15.48 19.49 -21.17
C TYR A 146 -14.63 18.24 -21.46
N GLU A 147 -13.79 18.29 -22.50
CA GLU A 147 -12.82 17.24 -22.79
C GLU A 147 -11.84 16.98 -21.64
N ALA A 148 -11.46 18.05 -20.93
CA ALA A 148 -10.59 17.95 -19.75
C ALA A 148 -11.14 17.01 -18.65
N LEU A 149 -12.45 16.82 -18.54
CA LEU A 149 -13.04 15.95 -17.52
C LEU A 149 -12.73 14.47 -17.73
N GLN A 150 -12.37 14.05 -18.94
CA GLN A 150 -11.95 12.68 -19.23
C GLN A 150 -10.64 12.34 -18.51
N GLU A 151 -9.67 13.28 -18.45
CA GLU A 151 -8.43 13.08 -17.71
C GLU A 151 -8.69 12.93 -16.19
N TYR A 152 -9.56 13.77 -15.61
CA TYR A 152 -9.94 13.64 -14.20
C TYR A 152 -10.55 12.27 -13.91
N ARG A 153 -11.43 11.79 -14.78
CA ARG A 153 -12.04 10.46 -14.67
C ARG A 153 -10.97 9.36 -14.76
N ALA A 154 -10.10 9.42 -15.77
CA ALA A 154 -9.05 8.43 -16.01
C ALA A 154 -8.07 8.33 -14.83
N ILE A 155 -7.62 9.48 -14.31
CA ILE A 155 -6.75 9.56 -13.14
C ILE A 155 -7.44 8.98 -11.91
N ALA A 156 -8.71 9.35 -11.66
CA ALA A 156 -9.47 8.86 -10.51
C ALA A 156 -9.74 7.34 -10.60
N LYS A 157 -10.02 6.81 -11.79
CA LYS A 157 -10.15 5.37 -12.03
C LYS A 157 -8.84 4.63 -11.80
N THR A 158 -7.70 5.21 -12.16
CA THR A 158 -6.39 4.63 -11.87
C THR A 158 -6.13 4.55 -10.35
N PHE A 159 -6.48 5.58 -9.59
CA PHE A 159 -6.45 5.52 -8.13
C PHE A 159 -7.38 4.44 -7.57
N ARG A 160 -8.60 4.35 -8.08
CA ARG A 160 -9.58 3.35 -7.64
C ARG A 160 -9.09 1.93 -7.91
N ALA A 161 -8.52 1.69 -9.08
CA ALA A 161 -7.90 0.42 -9.44
C ALA A 161 -6.75 0.04 -8.50
N LEU A 162 -5.86 0.99 -8.13
CA LEU A 162 -4.81 0.78 -7.13
C LEU A 162 -5.41 0.32 -5.80
N PHE A 163 -6.44 1.00 -5.30
CA PHE A 163 -7.02 0.70 -3.99
C PHE A 163 -7.71 -0.67 -3.97
N TYR A 164 -8.46 -1.01 -5.02
CA TYR A 164 -9.06 -2.35 -5.11
C TYR A 164 -8.01 -3.45 -5.27
N LEU A 165 -6.94 -3.20 -6.02
CA LEU A 165 -5.87 -4.17 -6.20
C LEU A 165 -5.11 -4.44 -4.88
N ASP A 166 -4.87 -3.41 -4.08
CA ASP A 166 -4.31 -3.58 -2.74
C ASP A 166 -5.29 -4.36 -1.83
N MET A 167 -6.59 -4.06 -1.89
CA MET A 167 -7.60 -4.82 -1.13
C MET A 167 -7.69 -6.28 -1.59
N VAL A 168 -7.47 -6.59 -2.86
CA VAL A 168 -7.31 -7.98 -3.34
C VAL A 168 -6.18 -8.66 -2.57
N GLY A 169 -5.01 -8.04 -2.50
CA GLY A 169 -3.86 -8.60 -1.78
C GLY A 169 -4.16 -8.95 -0.32
N TYR A 170 -4.97 -8.15 0.37
CA TYR A 170 -5.35 -8.40 1.75
C TYR A 170 -6.49 -9.43 1.89
N TYR A 171 -7.58 -9.27 1.13
CA TYR A 171 -8.86 -9.93 1.38
C TYR A 171 -9.16 -11.12 0.45
N ASP A 172 -8.35 -11.38 -0.57
CA ASP A 172 -8.38 -12.66 -1.28
C ASP A 172 -7.74 -13.72 -0.39
N SER A 173 -8.57 -14.42 0.34
CA SER A 173 -8.13 -15.37 1.36
C SER A 173 -7.63 -16.66 0.72
N LEU A 174 -6.38 -17.01 1.02
CA LEU A 174 -5.68 -18.17 0.49
C LEU A 174 -5.32 -19.15 1.62
N ASP A 175 -5.20 -20.44 1.30
CA ASP A 175 -4.92 -21.49 2.27
C ASP A 175 -3.61 -21.21 3.06
N ALA A 176 -3.65 -21.33 4.39
CA ALA A 176 -2.50 -21.26 5.28
C ALA A 176 -2.35 -22.58 6.04
N LYS A 177 -1.45 -23.44 5.55
CA LYS A 177 -1.32 -24.84 6.02
C LYS A 177 -0.81 -24.96 7.45
N ASP A 178 0.02 -24.03 7.87
CA ASP A 178 0.65 -24.04 9.20
C ASP A 178 -0.22 -23.35 10.27
N CYS A 179 -1.48 -23.03 9.95
CA CYS A 179 -2.42 -22.42 10.90
C CYS A 179 -2.87 -23.43 11.96
N THR A 180 -2.67 -23.07 13.23
CA THR A 180 -3.02 -23.93 14.39
C THR A 180 -4.47 -23.74 14.89
N ILE A 181 -5.21 -22.77 14.33
CA ILE A 181 -6.60 -22.48 14.71
C ILE A 181 -7.55 -23.51 14.08
N PRO A 182 -8.28 -24.33 14.88
CA PRO A 182 -9.10 -25.42 14.33
C PRO A 182 -10.26 -24.94 13.42
N THR A 183 -10.80 -23.75 13.66
CA THR A 183 -11.94 -23.19 12.90
C THR A 183 -11.51 -22.48 11.63
N TYR A 184 -10.23 -22.13 11.51
CA TYR A 184 -9.70 -21.29 10.44
C TYR A 184 -10.04 -21.79 9.03
N ALA A 185 -9.77 -23.07 8.76
CA ALA A 185 -10.01 -23.66 7.45
C ALA A 185 -11.49 -23.62 7.04
N GLY A 186 -12.41 -23.86 8.00
CA GLY A 186 -13.84 -23.80 7.75
C GLY A 186 -14.38 -22.39 7.52
N GLU A 187 -13.77 -21.40 8.15
CA GLU A 187 -14.11 -19.99 7.93
C GLU A 187 -13.53 -19.48 6.61
N LEU A 188 -12.30 -19.88 6.29
CA LEU A 188 -11.65 -19.59 5.02
C LEU A 188 -12.48 -20.08 3.83
N GLU A 189 -12.98 -21.31 3.89
CA GLU A 189 -13.76 -21.89 2.79
C GLU A 189 -15.04 -21.10 2.46
N LYS A 190 -15.64 -20.41 3.43
CA LYS A 190 -16.80 -19.55 3.20
C LYS A 190 -16.50 -18.32 2.35
N VAL A 191 -15.26 -17.81 2.40
CA VAL A 191 -14.86 -16.56 1.75
C VAL A 191 -13.85 -16.77 0.62
N LYS A 192 -13.45 -18.01 0.36
CA LYS A 192 -12.51 -18.35 -0.71
C LYS A 192 -13.05 -17.92 -2.07
N GLY A 193 -12.26 -17.12 -2.79
CA GLY A 193 -12.67 -16.54 -4.08
C GLY A 193 -13.62 -15.34 -3.98
N TYR A 194 -13.85 -14.82 -2.76
CA TYR A 194 -14.57 -13.56 -2.53
C TYR A 194 -13.64 -12.54 -1.90
N ILE A 195 -13.65 -11.30 -2.42
CA ILE A 195 -12.72 -10.24 -2.01
C ILE A 195 -13.40 -9.30 -1.01
N VAL A 196 -13.94 -8.20 -1.51
CA VAL A 196 -14.60 -7.14 -0.73
C VAL A 196 -15.82 -6.63 -1.49
N PRO A 197 -16.75 -5.91 -0.85
CA PRO A 197 -17.82 -5.23 -1.56
C PRO A 197 -17.29 -4.21 -2.58
N ILE A 198 -17.81 -4.23 -3.80
CA ILE A 198 -17.54 -3.18 -4.79
C ILE A 198 -18.46 -1.98 -4.50
N VAL A 199 -17.87 -0.80 -4.39
CA VAL A 199 -18.54 0.49 -4.18
C VAL A 199 -18.16 1.43 -5.30
N THR A 200 -19.16 1.94 -6.03
CA THR A 200 -18.98 2.85 -7.16
C THR A 200 -19.60 4.21 -6.85
N GLU A 201 -19.42 5.16 -7.75
CA GLU A 201 -20.07 6.49 -7.73
C GLU A 201 -21.61 6.39 -7.73
N ASN A 202 -22.16 5.26 -8.16
CA ASN A 202 -23.60 5.00 -8.20
C ASN A 202 -24.12 4.23 -6.97
N THR A 203 -23.24 3.83 -6.04
CA THR A 203 -23.63 3.06 -4.87
C THR A 203 -24.32 3.95 -3.84
N THR A 204 -25.62 3.74 -3.65
CA THR A 204 -26.39 4.48 -2.65
C THR A 204 -26.13 3.94 -1.23
N GLU A 205 -26.36 4.77 -0.20
CA GLU A 205 -26.27 4.35 1.21
C GLU A 205 -27.14 3.11 1.50
N LYS A 206 -28.32 3.03 0.91
CA LYS A 206 -29.21 1.88 1.06
C LYS A 206 -28.59 0.61 0.45
N ALA A 207 -28.00 0.72 -0.74
CA ALA A 207 -27.33 -0.40 -1.40
C ALA A 207 -26.08 -0.85 -0.61
N ALA A 208 -25.30 0.09 -0.08
CA ALA A 208 -24.11 -0.21 0.71
C ALA A 208 -24.41 -1.05 1.97
N LYS A 209 -25.60 -0.88 2.58
CA LYS A 209 -26.03 -1.68 3.76
C LYS A 209 -26.38 -3.14 3.46
N GLN A 210 -26.43 -3.54 2.19
CA GLN A 210 -26.74 -4.89 1.69
C GLN A 210 -25.76 -5.33 0.60
N ASN A 211 -24.53 -4.85 0.63
CA ASN A 211 -23.52 -5.09 -0.39
C ASN A 211 -22.60 -6.26 0.01
N PRO A 212 -22.75 -7.45 -0.60
CA PRO A 212 -21.95 -8.62 -0.24
C PRO A 212 -20.50 -8.47 -0.72
N ARG A 213 -19.64 -9.37 -0.27
CA ARG A 213 -18.34 -9.59 -0.91
C ARG A 213 -18.54 -9.91 -2.39
N ALA A 214 -17.81 -9.25 -3.26
CA ALA A 214 -17.77 -9.56 -4.68
C ALA A 214 -16.84 -10.75 -4.94
N LYS A 215 -17.13 -11.53 -5.96
CA LYS A 215 -16.25 -12.60 -6.42
C LYS A 215 -14.95 -12.01 -6.96
N ARG A 216 -13.88 -12.81 -6.91
CA ARG A 216 -12.58 -12.42 -7.47
C ARG A 216 -12.71 -11.96 -8.93
N GLU A 217 -13.44 -12.72 -9.74
CA GLU A 217 -13.65 -12.41 -11.15
C GLU A 217 -14.31 -11.03 -11.34
N ASP A 218 -15.34 -10.72 -10.54
CA ASP A 218 -16.06 -9.44 -10.61
C ASP A 218 -15.16 -8.27 -10.19
N VAL A 219 -14.31 -8.46 -9.17
CA VAL A 219 -13.37 -7.43 -8.72
C VAL A 219 -12.30 -7.17 -9.77
N PHE A 220 -11.72 -8.21 -10.37
CA PHE A 220 -10.73 -8.03 -11.43
C PHE A 220 -11.34 -7.45 -12.71
N LYS A 221 -12.56 -7.87 -13.08
CA LYS A 221 -13.30 -7.22 -14.16
C LYS A 221 -13.45 -5.72 -13.91
N PHE A 222 -13.88 -5.34 -12.72
CA PHE A 222 -14.03 -3.93 -12.33
C PHE A 222 -12.70 -3.16 -12.37
N ILE A 223 -11.60 -3.75 -11.87
CA ILE A 223 -10.26 -3.16 -11.96
C ILE A 223 -9.84 -2.97 -13.42
N PHE A 224 -10.04 -3.97 -14.26
CA PHE A 224 -9.65 -3.92 -15.67
C PHE A 224 -10.51 -2.93 -16.49
N GLU A 225 -11.80 -2.80 -16.18
CA GLU A 225 -12.64 -1.77 -16.78
C GLU A 225 -12.15 -0.35 -16.44
N ASP A 226 -11.74 -0.11 -15.19
CA ASP A 226 -11.15 1.16 -14.78
C ASP A 226 -9.83 1.43 -15.48
N LEU A 227 -8.96 0.42 -15.57
CA LEU A 227 -7.66 0.55 -16.23
C LEU A 227 -7.80 0.73 -17.74
N ALA A 228 -8.77 0.08 -18.39
CA ALA A 228 -9.00 0.21 -19.83
C ALA A 228 -9.50 1.61 -20.21
N ASP A 229 -10.41 2.19 -19.44
CA ASP A 229 -10.84 3.58 -19.64
C ASP A 229 -9.69 4.57 -19.41
N ALA A 230 -8.87 4.33 -18.38
CA ALA A 230 -7.70 5.15 -18.11
C ALA A 230 -6.63 5.03 -19.22
N GLU A 231 -6.37 3.82 -19.71
CA GLU A 231 -5.44 3.56 -20.82
C GLU A 231 -5.88 4.28 -22.10
N GLU A 232 -7.18 4.22 -22.44
CA GLU A 232 -7.71 4.87 -23.65
C GLU A 232 -7.47 6.39 -23.60
N VAL A 233 -7.87 7.05 -22.52
CA VAL A 233 -7.72 8.50 -22.36
C VAL A 233 -6.25 8.91 -22.29
N MET A 234 -5.45 8.24 -21.46
CA MET A 234 -4.05 8.62 -21.27
C MET A 234 -3.20 8.32 -22.52
N SER A 235 -3.52 7.27 -23.30
CA SER A 235 -2.86 7.00 -24.58
C SER A 235 -3.14 8.09 -25.61
N ALA A 236 -4.35 8.64 -25.63
CA ALA A 236 -4.68 9.75 -26.50
C ALA A 236 -3.88 11.01 -26.15
N VAL A 237 -3.74 11.30 -24.85
CA VAL A 237 -2.96 12.45 -24.35
C VAL A 237 -1.45 12.27 -24.62
N GLU A 238 -0.91 11.06 -24.47
CA GLU A 238 0.50 10.78 -24.81
C GLU A 238 0.76 10.93 -26.33
N ALA A 239 -0.23 10.58 -27.15
CA ALA A 239 -0.12 10.73 -28.62
C ALA A 239 -0.26 12.19 -29.06
N ASP A 240 -1.02 13.00 -28.35
CA ASP A 240 -1.21 14.44 -28.62
C ASP A 240 -1.17 15.23 -27.31
N PRO A 241 0.01 15.69 -26.87
CA PRO A 241 0.17 16.45 -25.63
C PRO A 241 -0.59 17.78 -25.58
N GLU A 242 -1.11 18.28 -26.71
CA GLU A 242 -1.96 19.47 -26.70
C GLU A 242 -3.33 19.21 -26.05
N LEU A 243 -3.73 17.94 -25.92
CA LEU A 243 -4.95 17.53 -25.22
C LEU A 243 -4.80 17.58 -23.71
N ALA A 244 -3.55 17.60 -23.18
CA ALA A 244 -3.30 17.53 -21.75
C ALA A 244 -3.78 18.79 -21.02
N SER A 245 -4.58 18.58 -19.96
CA SER A 245 -4.99 19.65 -19.04
C SER A 245 -4.36 19.51 -17.66
N ILE A 246 -4.45 18.30 -17.06
CA ILE A 246 -3.87 17.98 -15.76
C ILE A 246 -2.88 16.80 -15.83
N TYR A 247 -2.88 16.05 -16.92
CA TYR A 247 -2.01 14.90 -17.13
C TYR A 247 -0.53 15.32 -17.08
N GLY A 248 0.28 14.61 -16.32
CA GLY A 248 1.71 14.90 -16.20
C GLY A 248 2.08 16.19 -15.46
N THR A 249 1.11 16.97 -14.95
CA THR A 249 1.37 18.24 -14.26
C THR A 249 1.98 18.07 -12.87
N THR A 250 1.83 16.90 -12.26
CA THR A 250 2.38 16.57 -10.95
C THR A 250 2.69 15.08 -10.85
N PRO A 251 3.80 14.68 -10.21
CA PRO A 251 4.14 13.28 -9.99
C PRO A 251 3.20 12.57 -9.00
N THR A 252 2.27 13.29 -8.40
CA THR A 252 1.25 12.71 -7.52
C THR A 252 0.04 12.13 -8.29
N TYR A 253 -0.07 12.44 -9.58
CA TYR A 253 -1.07 11.83 -10.45
C TYR A 253 -0.45 10.70 -11.26
N PRO A 254 -1.16 9.55 -11.40
CA PRO A 254 -0.69 8.46 -12.23
C PRO A 254 -0.66 8.84 -13.70
N THR A 255 0.34 8.32 -14.41
CA THR A 255 0.47 8.41 -15.87
C THR A 255 0.16 7.06 -16.51
N LEU A 256 0.19 6.99 -17.84
CA LEU A 256 -0.01 5.76 -18.61
C LEU A 256 0.95 4.63 -18.17
N ALA A 257 2.20 4.98 -17.85
CA ALA A 257 3.15 4.01 -17.31
C ALA A 257 2.68 3.39 -15.99
N ALA A 258 2.04 4.18 -15.11
CA ALA A 258 1.46 3.66 -13.87
C ALA A 258 0.23 2.77 -14.14
N VAL A 259 -0.59 3.08 -15.13
CA VAL A 259 -1.71 2.21 -15.58
C VAL A 259 -1.18 0.85 -16.01
N TYR A 260 -0.15 0.81 -16.86
CA TYR A 260 0.49 -0.45 -17.25
C TYR A 260 1.11 -1.19 -16.05
N GLY A 261 1.70 -0.46 -15.12
CA GLY A 261 2.20 -1.06 -13.87
C GLY A 261 1.10 -1.71 -13.03
N LEU A 262 -0.12 -1.14 -13.00
CA LEU A 262 -1.26 -1.76 -12.29
C LEU A 262 -1.78 -3.00 -13.03
N TYR A 263 -1.82 -3.00 -14.36
CA TYR A 263 -2.09 -4.22 -15.12
C TYR A 263 -1.07 -5.32 -14.80
N ALA A 264 0.21 -4.98 -14.77
CA ALA A 264 1.27 -5.94 -14.43
C ALA A 264 1.06 -6.55 -13.03
N ARG A 265 0.77 -5.72 -12.02
CA ARG A 265 0.44 -6.21 -10.67
C ARG A 265 -0.80 -7.11 -10.65
N ALA A 266 -1.86 -6.73 -11.39
CA ALA A 266 -3.09 -7.50 -11.45
C ALA A 266 -2.86 -8.89 -12.06
N TYR A 267 -2.14 -8.96 -13.16
CA TYR A 267 -1.82 -10.23 -13.80
C TYR A 267 -0.84 -11.09 -12.98
N MET A 268 0.10 -10.48 -12.24
CA MET A 268 0.94 -11.24 -11.29
C MET A 268 0.11 -11.91 -10.21
N TRP A 269 -0.93 -11.24 -9.69
CA TRP A 269 -1.84 -11.87 -8.72
C TRP A 269 -2.64 -13.02 -9.35
N LEU A 270 -3.15 -12.82 -10.55
CA LEU A 270 -3.96 -13.81 -11.26
C LEU A 270 -3.16 -15.05 -11.71
N GLY A 271 -1.86 -14.90 -11.98
CA GLY A 271 -1.00 -15.99 -12.44
C GLY A 271 -0.90 -17.20 -11.49
N GLN A 272 -1.27 -17.06 -10.22
CA GLN A 272 -1.28 -18.16 -9.27
C GLN A 272 -2.46 -19.12 -9.42
N PHE A 273 -3.46 -18.82 -10.26
CA PHE A 273 -4.65 -19.64 -10.47
C PHE A 273 -4.61 -20.37 -11.81
N ASP A 274 -5.15 -21.59 -11.84
CA ASP A 274 -5.15 -22.42 -13.07
C ASP A 274 -6.03 -21.81 -14.16
N ASP A 275 -7.23 -21.32 -13.77
CA ASP A 275 -8.17 -20.65 -14.65
C ASP A 275 -8.34 -19.20 -14.25
N VAL A 276 -8.09 -18.31 -15.17
CA VAL A 276 -8.19 -16.86 -14.98
C VAL A 276 -9.19 -16.28 -15.96
N TYR A 277 -10.23 -15.65 -15.44
CA TYR A 277 -11.13 -14.83 -16.25
C TYR A 277 -10.40 -13.57 -16.71
N ASN A 278 -10.21 -13.45 -18.01
CA ASN A 278 -9.61 -12.28 -18.64
C ASN A 278 -10.70 -11.53 -19.43
N ASP A 279 -11.39 -10.63 -18.77
CA ASP A 279 -12.44 -9.79 -19.40
C ASP A 279 -11.90 -8.39 -19.77
N VAL A 280 -10.62 -8.33 -20.12
CA VAL A 280 -10.01 -7.08 -20.60
C VAL A 280 -10.47 -6.81 -22.03
N LYS A 281 -11.09 -5.67 -22.27
CA LYS A 281 -11.50 -5.19 -23.62
C LYS A 281 -12.44 -6.14 -24.37
N GLY A 282 -13.37 -6.81 -23.65
CA GLY A 282 -14.36 -7.69 -24.28
C GLY A 282 -13.85 -9.08 -24.66
N TYR A 283 -12.72 -9.49 -24.13
CA TYR A 283 -12.29 -10.88 -24.17
C TYR A 283 -12.99 -11.67 -23.05
N GLU A 284 -14.12 -12.27 -23.35
CA GLU A 284 -14.69 -13.34 -22.56
C GLU A 284 -13.86 -14.62 -22.74
N ALA A 285 -12.60 -14.59 -22.31
CA ALA A 285 -11.73 -15.74 -22.43
C ALA A 285 -11.20 -16.13 -21.05
N VAL A 286 -11.35 -17.39 -20.72
CA VAL A 286 -10.58 -17.99 -19.62
C VAL A 286 -9.19 -18.23 -20.15
N ILE A 287 -8.19 -17.62 -19.49
CA ILE A 287 -6.78 -17.86 -19.77
C ILE A 287 -6.16 -18.67 -18.65
N THR A 288 -5.04 -19.33 -18.93
CA THR A 288 -4.28 -20.03 -17.88
C THR A 288 -3.52 -19.04 -16.99
N GLY A 289 -3.16 -19.47 -15.78
CA GLY A 289 -2.26 -18.68 -14.92
C GLY A 289 -0.93 -18.36 -15.60
N LEU A 290 -0.43 -19.30 -16.42
CA LEU A 290 0.78 -19.08 -17.22
C LEU A 290 0.62 -17.94 -18.24
N ASP A 291 -0.55 -17.83 -18.87
CA ASP A 291 -0.84 -16.73 -19.80
C ASP A 291 -0.99 -15.42 -19.05
N ALA A 292 -1.53 -15.43 -17.83
CA ALA A 292 -1.55 -14.25 -16.95
C ALA A 292 -0.12 -13.76 -16.61
N TYR A 293 0.83 -14.66 -16.33
CA TYR A 293 2.23 -14.26 -16.15
C TYR A 293 2.83 -13.65 -17.41
N LYS A 294 2.50 -14.15 -18.61
CA LYS A 294 2.95 -13.54 -19.89
C LYS A 294 2.35 -12.14 -20.09
N GLU A 295 1.07 -11.94 -19.73
CA GLU A 295 0.48 -10.60 -19.74
C GLU A 295 1.14 -9.67 -18.70
N ALA A 296 1.49 -10.18 -17.50
CA ALA A 296 2.23 -9.41 -16.51
C ALA A 296 3.60 -8.94 -17.04
N GLU A 297 4.36 -9.82 -17.71
CA GLU A 297 5.61 -9.46 -18.39
C GLU A 297 5.38 -8.37 -19.44
N LYS A 298 4.40 -8.54 -20.31
CA LYS A 298 4.06 -7.59 -21.38
C LYS A 298 3.75 -6.20 -20.81
N TYR A 299 2.88 -6.10 -19.81
CA TYR A 299 2.51 -4.82 -19.22
C TYR A 299 3.65 -4.20 -18.38
N ALA A 300 4.48 -4.99 -17.71
CA ALA A 300 5.69 -4.50 -17.07
C ALA A 300 6.66 -3.89 -18.11
N ARG A 301 6.83 -4.54 -19.25
CA ARG A 301 7.64 -4.03 -20.34
C ARG A 301 7.05 -2.74 -20.94
N LEU A 302 5.76 -2.69 -21.18
CA LEU A 302 5.07 -1.48 -21.63
C LEU A 302 5.24 -0.32 -20.64
N ALA A 303 5.16 -0.58 -19.33
CA ALA A 303 5.40 0.45 -18.32
C ALA A 303 6.83 1.01 -18.39
N ILE A 304 7.83 0.13 -18.56
CA ILE A 304 9.25 0.52 -18.70
C ILE A 304 9.46 1.38 -19.95
N GLU A 305 8.92 0.94 -21.08
CA GLU A 305 9.07 1.61 -22.37
C GLU A 305 8.33 2.96 -22.41
N THR A 306 7.12 3.03 -21.84
CA THR A 306 6.32 4.26 -21.77
C THR A 306 6.93 5.27 -20.83
N ALA A 307 7.37 4.86 -19.64
CA ALA A 307 8.03 5.76 -18.71
C ALA A 307 9.36 6.29 -19.26
N ASN A 308 10.12 5.43 -19.94
CA ASN A 308 11.42 5.75 -20.55
C ASN A 308 12.35 6.55 -19.61
N VAL A 309 12.43 6.13 -18.35
CA VAL A 309 13.22 6.77 -17.29
C VAL A 309 14.35 5.87 -16.83
N ALA A 310 15.40 6.47 -16.30
CA ALA A 310 16.51 5.73 -15.71
C ALA A 310 16.10 5.11 -14.36
N VAL A 311 16.65 3.93 -14.08
CA VAL A 311 16.63 3.31 -12.75
C VAL A 311 17.41 4.19 -11.78
N MET A 312 16.92 4.30 -10.53
CA MET A 312 17.54 5.11 -9.48
C MET A 312 19.01 4.73 -9.28
N SER A 313 19.89 5.71 -9.38
CA SER A 313 21.33 5.55 -9.30
C SER A 313 21.83 5.32 -7.87
N GLU A 314 23.08 4.83 -7.71
CA GLU A 314 23.72 4.70 -6.40
C GLU A 314 23.78 6.07 -5.68
N SER A 315 24.10 7.15 -6.39
CA SER A 315 24.21 8.50 -5.80
C SER A 315 22.87 9.04 -5.30
N GLU A 316 21.78 8.79 -6.02
CA GLU A 316 20.43 9.15 -5.57
C GLU A 316 20.00 8.31 -4.37
N TRP A 317 20.28 7.00 -4.41
CA TRP A 317 19.93 6.09 -3.33
C TRP A 317 20.69 6.39 -2.02
N THR A 318 22.01 6.66 -2.10
CA THR A 318 22.87 6.83 -0.94
C THR A 318 22.97 8.28 -0.46
N SER A 319 22.29 9.22 -1.10
CA SER A 319 22.29 10.62 -0.70
C SER A 319 21.82 10.78 0.75
N THR A 320 22.63 11.45 1.57
CA THR A 320 22.31 11.72 2.97
C THR A 320 21.25 12.80 3.15
N THR A 321 20.94 13.56 2.09
CA THR A 321 19.99 14.68 2.13
C THR A 321 18.75 14.46 1.26
N GLN A 322 18.84 13.60 0.22
CA GLN A 322 17.77 13.38 -0.76
C GLN A 322 17.37 11.91 -0.92
N GLY A 323 18.06 10.99 -0.24
CA GLY A 323 17.78 9.55 -0.33
C GLY A 323 16.37 9.21 0.16
N PHE A 324 15.53 8.69 -0.72
CA PHE A 324 14.13 8.29 -0.48
C PHE A 324 13.28 9.33 0.27
N ASN A 325 13.48 10.59 -0.02
CA ASN A 325 12.65 11.69 0.46
C ASN A 325 12.31 12.72 -0.63
N THR A 326 12.97 12.62 -1.78
CA THR A 326 12.82 13.54 -2.91
C THR A 326 12.50 12.73 -4.17
N ILE A 327 11.55 13.21 -4.97
CA ILE A 327 11.15 12.56 -6.22
C ILE A 327 12.33 12.54 -7.20
N VAL A 328 12.60 11.38 -7.75
CA VAL A 328 13.57 11.14 -8.82
C VAL A 328 12.87 10.54 -10.04
N PRO A 329 13.46 10.58 -11.25
CA PRO A 329 12.80 10.13 -12.48
C PRO A 329 12.27 8.69 -12.43
N SER A 330 12.91 7.78 -11.69
CA SER A 330 12.46 6.40 -11.57
C SER A 330 11.13 6.23 -10.80
N TRP A 331 10.69 7.27 -10.07
CA TRP A 331 9.41 7.25 -9.36
C TRP A 331 8.28 7.68 -10.30
N ILE A 332 7.71 6.74 -11.00
CA ILE A 332 6.65 7.00 -11.98
C ILE A 332 5.30 7.37 -11.34
N TRP A 333 5.18 7.22 -10.02
CA TRP A 333 4.05 7.68 -9.22
C TRP A 333 4.47 7.83 -7.76
N ALA A 334 4.12 8.97 -7.14
CA ALA A 334 4.55 9.30 -5.78
C ALA A 334 3.46 10.03 -4.98
N THR A 335 3.60 10.04 -3.66
CA THR A 335 2.91 11.00 -2.78
C THR A 335 3.87 12.10 -2.35
N GLN A 336 3.32 13.23 -1.94
CA GLN A 336 4.09 14.34 -1.41
C GLN A 336 3.46 14.83 -0.09
N MET A 337 4.26 14.82 0.95
CA MET A 337 3.90 15.35 2.26
C MET A 337 4.32 16.83 2.31
N SER A 338 3.42 17.74 1.95
CA SER A 338 3.71 19.15 1.81
C SER A 338 2.71 20.08 2.48
N THR A 339 1.67 19.53 3.11
CA THR A 339 0.65 20.33 3.79
C THR A 339 1.02 20.55 5.25
N ASP A 340 0.68 21.72 5.80
CA ASP A 340 0.92 22.06 7.21
C ASP A 340 0.40 21.00 8.20
N THR A 341 -0.69 20.33 7.87
CA THR A 341 -1.27 19.28 8.70
C THR A 341 -0.42 18.02 8.78
N VAL A 342 0.34 17.72 7.72
CA VAL A 342 1.18 16.50 7.64
C VAL A 342 2.57 16.78 8.16
N ILE A 343 3.21 17.87 7.71
CA ILE A 343 4.58 18.22 8.13
C ILE A 343 4.63 18.62 9.59
N ASN A 344 3.56 19.20 10.12
CA ASN A 344 3.44 19.62 11.53
C ASN A 344 3.13 18.46 12.48
N ASN A 345 3.22 17.23 12.03
CA ASN A 345 3.04 16.04 12.87
C ASN A 345 4.40 15.45 13.26
N LEU A 346 4.70 15.49 14.56
CA LEU A 346 5.91 14.91 15.15
C LEU A 346 6.09 13.43 14.81
N LEU A 347 5.02 12.71 14.45
CA LEU A 347 4.96 11.27 14.23
C LEU A 347 4.71 10.92 12.76
N ALA A 348 5.19 11.73 11.81
CA ALA A 348 5.13 11.42 10.39
C ALA A 348 6.15 10.33 10.00
N PHE A 349 6.15 9.92 8.74
CA PHE A 349 6.93 8.80 8.23
C PHE A 349 8.41 8.77 8.67
N PRO A 350 9.21 9.88 8.61
CA PRO A 350 10.61 9.82 9.01
C PRO A 350 10.81 9.40 10.46
N ALA A 351 9.90 9.79 11.37
CA ALA A 351 9.98 9.42 12.77
C ALA A 351 9.84 7.91 13.02
N HIS A 352 9.31 7.16 12.06
CA HIS A 352 9.09 5.71 12.20
C HIS A 352 10.19 4.87 11.56
N VAL A 353 10.88 5.37 10.54
CA VAL A 353 11.79 4.55 9.73
C VAL A 353 13.19 5.12 9.61
N SER A 354 13.37 6.41 9.86
CA SER A 354 14.69 7.03 9.75
C SER A 354 15.43 6.98 11.07
N PRO A 355 16.56 6.28 11.17
CA PRO A 355 17.39 6.30 12.37
C PRO A 355 18.03 7.65 12.62
N GLU A 356 18.02 8.55 11.65
CA GLU A 356 18.57 9.91 11.74
C GLU A 356 17.58 10.92 12.32
N ALA A 357 16.28 10.63 12.35
CA ALA A 357 15.30 11.52 12.97
C ALA A 357 15.53 11.60 14.49
N SER A 358 15.80 12.78 15.01
CA SER A 358 15.95 13.01 16.45
C SER A 358 14.69 13.53 17.11
N PHE A 359 13.53 13.32 16.48
CA PHE A 359 12.20 13.67 16.94
C PHE A 359 11.26 12.46 16.89
N GLY A 360 10.12 12.55 17.56
CA GLY A 360 9.12 11.50 17.60
C GLY A 360 9.69 10.19 18.12
N TYR A 361 9.55 9.12 17.35
CA TYR A 361 10.07 7.79 17.69
C TYR A 361 11.48 7.53 17.18
N GLY A 362 12.02 8.37 16.28
CA GLY A 362 13.34 8.19 15.70
C GLY A 362 14.45 7.86 16.71
N PRO A 363 14.56 8.59 17.85
CA PRO A 363 15.56 8.29 18.87
C PRO A 363 15.32 6.95 19.61
N LEU A 364 14.14 6.40 19.53
CA LEU A 364 13.70 5.23 20.32
C LEU A 364 13.60 3.96 19.47
N ALA A 365 13.34 4.11 18.19
CA ALA A 365 13.05 3.01 17.31
C ALA A 365 13.97 3.03 16.10
N CYS A 366 14.86 2.06 16.05
CA CYS A 366 15.59 1.74 14.83
C CYS A 366 14.88 0.56 14.16
N VAL A 367 14.62 0.67 12.88
CA VAL A 367 14.11 -0.45 12.07
C VAL A 367 15.22 -0.98 11.17
N GLY A 368 15.25 -2.26 10.99
CA GLY A 368 16.35 -2.93 10.31
C GLY A 368 15.95 -4.14 9.50
N VAL A 369 16.98 -4.81 9.01
CA VAL A 369 16.90 -6.03 8.24
C VAL A 369 17.36 -7.23 9.06
N SER A 370 16.98 -8.45 8.65
CA SER A 370 17.51 -9.65 9.29
C SER A 370 19.00 -9.82 8.98
N SER A 371 19.74 -10.45 9.92
CA SER A 371 21.13 -10.85 9.70
C SER A 371 21.26 -11.71 8.44
N ARG A 372 20.31 -12.62 8.20
CA ARG A 372 20.25 -13.43 6.99
C ARG A 372 20.11 -12.59 5.72
N MET A 373 19.29 -11.54 5.71
CA MET A 373 19.19 -10.64 4.56
C MET A 373 20.56 -9.96 4.34
N TYR A 374 21.14 -9.38 5.37
CA TYR A 374 22.42 -8.69 5.27
C TYR A 374 23.54 -9.60 4.79
N ASP A 375 23.64 -10.82 5.31
CA ASP A 375 24.71 -11.77 4.98
C ASP A 375 24.59 -12.30 3.55
N ASN A 376 23.36 -12.46 3.03
CA ASN A 376 23.12 -12.95 1.67
C ASN A 376 23.17 -11.85 0.59
N MET A 377 23.16 -10.56 0.96
CA MET A 377 23.43 -9.49 -0.01
C MET A 377 24.84 -9.61 -0.59
N HIS A 378 24.95 -9.45 -1.91
CA HIS A 378 26.24 -9.51 -2.59
C HIS A 378 27.21 -8.44 -2.06
N SER A 379 28.49 -8.77 -1.96
CA SER A 379 29.50 -7.87 -1.34
C SER A 379 29.71 -6.57 -2.11
N THR A 380 29.40 -6.53 -3.41
CA THR A 380 29.50 -5.32 -4.23
C THR A 380 28.18 -4.56 -4.34
N ASP A 381 27.12 -5.04 -3.71
CA ASP A 381 25.83 -4.36 -3.70
C ASP A 381 25.91 -3.07 -2.86
N PHE A 382 25.74 -1.92 -3.51
CA PHE A 382 25.87 -0.65 -2.83
C PHE A 382 24.78 -0.42 -1.77
N ARG A 383 23.60 -1.05 -1.90
CA ARG A 383 22.51 -0.95 -0.93
C ARG A 383 22.92 -1.45 0.46
N LYS A 384 23.87 -2.41 0.50
CA LYS A 384 24.48 -2.92 1.74
C LYS A 384 25.21 -1.83 2.53
N LYS A 385 25.71 -0.78 1.86
CA LYS A 385 26.40 0.36 2.49
C LYS A 385 25.49 1.19 3.39
N LEU A 386 24.18 1.09 3.22
CA LEU A 386 23.17 1.78 4.03
C LEU A 386 22.71 0.98 5.25
N ILE A 387 23.23 -0.23 5.44
CA ILE A 387 22.86 -1.10 6.55
C ILE A 387 24.05 -1.20 7.50
N VAL A 388 23.83 -0.89 8.77
CA VAL A 388 24.85 -0.99 9.81
C VAL A 388 25.11 -2.46 10.09
N GLY A 389 26.23 -2.98 9.61
CA GLY A 389 26.67 -4.34 9.94
C GLY A 389 27.12 -4.46 11.41
N PRO A 390 27.27 -5.69 11.94
CA PRO A 390 27.60 -5.90 13.35
C PRO A 390 28.96 -5.32 13.77
N ASN A 391 29.87 -5.12 12.80
CA ASN A 391 31.21 -4.59 13.04
C ASN A 391 31.46 -3.25 12.30
N THR A 392 30.43 -2.62 11.75
CA THR A 392 30.58 -1.37 11.00
C THR A 392 30.93 -0.22 11.94
N THR A 393 32.05 0.44 11.66
CA THR A 393 32.54 1.60 12.42
C THR A 393 31.97 2.91 11.85
N TYR A 394 32.00 3.98 12.66
CA TYR A 394 31.62 5.31 12.19
C TYR A 394 32.46 5.77 10.98
N ASP A 395 33.76 5.54 11.00
CA ASP A 395 34.65 5.99 9.92
C ASP A 395 34.35 5.32 8.58
N GLU A 396 33.84 4.10 8.59
CA GLU A 396 33.34 3.40 7.40
C GLU A 396 31.97 3.90 6.94
N PHE A 397 31.11 4.28 7.87
CA PHE A 397 29.72 4.68 7.58
C PHE A 397 29.51 6.19 7.41
N ARG A 398 30.43 7.02 7.85
CA ARG A 398 30.29 8.49 7.90
C ARG A 398 29.92 9.15 6.56
N ALA A 399 30.20 8.49 5.45
CA ALA A 399 29.79 8.99 4.12
C ALA A 399 28.28 8.77 3.83
N TYR A 400 27.62 7.97 4.65
CA TYR A 400 26.22 7.55 4.47
C TYR A 400 25.30 8.02 5.59
N THR A 401 25.73 8.94 6.43
CA THR A 401 24.93 9.49 7.53
C THR A 401 25.22 10.96 7.77
N THR A 402 24.23 11.69 8.26
CA THR A 402 24.37 13.06 8.77
C THR A 402 24.67 13.09 10.29
N MET A 403 24.70 11.93 10.95
CA MET A 403 24.97 11.80 12.38
C MET A 403 26.41 12.17 12.72
N THR A 404 26.61 12.72 13.89
CA THR A 404 27.94 12.87 14.49
C THR A 404 28.46 11.51 14.95
N ARG A 405 29.79 11.42 15.25
CA ARG A 405 30.37 10.21 15.81
C ARG A 405 29.69 9.77 17.12
N GLU A 406 29.40 10.75 17.99
CA GLU A 406 28.78 10.47 19.28
C GLU A 406 27.38 9.86 19.12
N GLU A 407 26.55 10.44 18.27
CA GLU A 407 25.21 9.93 17.94
C GLU A 407 25.26 8.56 17.27
N TRP A 408 26.23 8.37 16.37
CA TRP A 408 26.44 7.09 15.70
C TRP A 408 26.81 5.97 16.69
N GLU A 409 27.74 6.24 17.61
CA GLU A 409 28.20 5.26 18.59
C GLU A 409 27.04 4.85 19.51
N GLU A 410 26.17 5.78 19.85
CA GLU A 410 24.95 5.48 20.59
C GLU A 410 23.97 4.62 19.76
N LEU A 411 23.77 4.92 18.47
CA LEU A 411 22.90 4.15 17.59
C LEU A 411 23.46 2.75 17.31
N ALA A 412 24.73 2.64 16.93
CA ALA A 412 25.37 1.36 16.59
C ALA A 412 25.34 0.38 17.78
N PHE A 413 25.49 0.91 18.99
CA PHE A 413 25.36 0.12 20.20
C PHE A 413 23.91 -0.37 20.43
N ARG A 414 22.91 0.39 19.94
CA ARG A 414 21.50 0.02 20.10
C ARG A 414 21.08 -1.13 19.21
N ALA A 415 21.49 -1.12 17.92
CA ALA A 415 20.91 -2.05 16.95
C ALA A 415 21.80 -2.27 15.71
N PRO A 416 22.58 -3.36 15.67
CA PRO A 416 23.14 -3.82 14.40
C PRO A 416 22.02 -4.14 13.40
N TYR A 417 22.32 -4.03 12.13
CA TYR A 417 21.44 -4.23 10.98
C TYR A 417 20.40 -3.13 10.75
N THR A 418 20.47 -1.99 11.47
CA THR A 418 19.65 -0.80 11.20
C THR A 418 19.87 -0.34 9.76
N ASN A 419 18.77 0.00 9.06
CA ASN A 419 18.79 0.42 7.67
C ASN A 419 18.55 1.94 7.55
N PHE A 420 19.43 2.62 6.80
CA PHE A 420 19.44 4.07 6.57
C PHE A 420 18.85 4.45 5.20
N LYS A 421 18.01 3.63 4.61
CA LYS A 421 17.40 3.90 3.30
C LYS A 421 16.62 5.21 3.29
N PHE A 422 15.73 5.42 4.26
CA PHE A 422 14.86 6.59 4.31
C PHE A 422 15.48 7.71 5.11
N ARG A 423 15.39 8.94 4.58
CA ARG A 423 16.01 10.14 5.14
C ARG A 423 14.99 11.21 5.50
N PRO A 424 15.22 12.01 6.54
CA PRO A 424 14.51 13.27 6.72
C PRO A 424 14.80 14.20 5.55
N ASN A 425 13.86 15.08 5.20
CA ASN A 425 14.04 16.03 4.11
C ASN A 425 15.28 16.91 4.33
N GLY A 426 16.10 17.06 3.29
CA GLY A 426 17.34 17.85 3.33
C GLY A 426 18.40 17.35 4.32
N GLY A 427 18.20 16.19 4.95
CA GLY A 427 19.02 15.71 6.06
C GLY A 427 18.75 16.44 7.39
N GLU A 428 17.63 17.16 7.49
CA GLU A 428 17.21 17.84 8.72
C GLU A 428 16.78 16.82 9.77
N ARG A 429 17.38 16.88 10.96
CA ARG A 429 17.23 15.84 11.97
C ARG A 429 16.44 16.27 13.20
N VAL A 430 16.27 17.56 13.41
CA VAL A 430 15.73 18.16 14.65
C VAL A 430 14.39 18.83 14.39
N ASP A 431 14.32 19.70 13.38
CA ASP A 431 13.09 20.38 13.01
C ASP A 431 12.19 19.44 12.19
N TYR A 432 11.27 18.79 12.87
CA TYR A 432 10.34 17.84 12.24
C TYR A 432 9.45 18.49 11.17
N MET A 433 9.17 19.80 11.22
CA MET A 433 8.37 20.46 10.21
C MET A 433 9.12 20.54 8.87
N VAL A 434 10.43 20.69 8.90
CA VAL A 434 11.29 20.62 7.71
C VAL A 434 11.53 19.16 7.32
N ALA A 435 11.88 18.33 8.28
CA ALA A 435 12.23 16.92 8.10
C ALA A 435 11.11 16.08 7.48
N ASN A 436 9.85 16.39 7.79
CA ASN A 436 8.67 15.67 7.32
C ASN A 436 8.17 16.09 5.93
N ALA A 437 8.72 17.15 5.34
CA ALA A 437 8.34 17.61 4.00
C ALA A 437 8.98 16.73 2.92
N ILE A 438 8.62 15.45 2.91
CA ILE A 438 9.17 14.41 2.03
C ILE A 438 8.19 13.97 0.96
N SER A 439 8.72 13.30 -0.05
CA SER A 439 7.96 12.52 -1.03
C SER A 439 8.28 11.03 -0.87
N LEU A 440 7.33 10.18 -1.20
CA LEU A 440 7.48 8.73 -1.13
C LEU A 440 6.88 8.05 -2.38
N PRO A 441 7.52 7.00 -2.93
CA PRO A 441 7.05 6.36 -4.14
C PRO A 441 5.83 5.47 -3.88
N ILE A 442 4.80 5.60 -4.72
CA ILE A 442 3.72 4.62 -4.87
C ILE A 442 4.16 3.53 -5.84
N MET A 443 4.85 3.93 -6.92
CA MET A 443 5.37 3.03 -7.93
C MET A 443 6.69 3.55 -8.48
N ARG A 444 7.68 2.69 -8.54
CA ARG A 444 8.99 2.95 -9.16
C ARG A 444 9.18 2.04 -10.35
N ILE A 445 9.94 2.50 -11.35
CA ILE A 445 10.17 1.71 -12.55
C ILE A 445 10.90 0.39 -12.26
N GLU A 446 11.71 0.36 -11.21
CA GLU A 446 12.39 -0.85 -10.74
C GLU A 446 11.42 -1.98 -10.41
N GLU A 447 10.22 -1.67 -9.91
CA GLU A 447 9.20 -2.67 -9.64
C GLU A 447 8.79 -3.41 -10.92
N MET A 448 8.74 -2.72 -12.03
CA MET A 448 8.40 -3.31 -13.33
C MET A 448 9.47 -4.28 -13.82
N TYR A 449 10.75 -3.97 -13.59
CA TYR A 449 11.84 -4.92 -13.86
C TYR A 449 11.72 -6.19 -13.02
N PHE A 450 11.38 -6.07 -11.74
CA PHE A 450 11.19 -7.25 -10.86
C PHE A 450 9.94 -8.05 -11.24
N ILE A 451 8.85 -7.40 -11.65
CA ILE A 451 7.66 -8.10 -12.17
C ILE A 451 8.01 -8.85 -13.45
N GLU A 452 8.73 -8.24 -14.38
CA GLU A 452 9.18 -8.92 -15.61
C GLU A 452 10.02 -10.16 -15.30
N MET A 453 11.02 -10.02 -14.42
CA MET A 453 11.89 -11.15 -14.03
C MET A 453 11.08 -12.31 -13.46
N GLU A 454 10.21 -12.02 -12.51
CA GLU A 454 9.42 -13.05 -11.83
C GLU A 454 8.39 -13.67 -12.78
N ALA A 455 7.67 -12.88 -13.56
CA ALA A 455 6.72 -13.38 -14.55
C ALA A 455 7.40 -14.35 -15.53
N VAL A 456 8.57 -13.99 -16.03
CA VAL A 456 9.39 -14.84 -16.91
C VAL A 456 9.84 -16.11 -16.21
N ALA A 457 10.16 -16.06 -14.91
CA ALA A 457 10.64 -17.22 -14.15
C ALA A 457 9.62 -18.36 -14.11
N HIS A 458 8.33 -18.06 -14.21
CA HIS A 458 7.27 -19.07 -14.24
C HIS A 458 7.24 -19.93 -15.52
N TYR A 459 7.96 -19.52 -16.58
CA TYR A 459 7.98 -20.30 -17.84
C TYR A 459 9.35 -20.38 -18.50
N ASN A 460 10.34 -19.59 -18.08
CA ASN A 460 11.69 -19.59 -18.61
C ASN A 460 12.72 -19.14 -17.56
N GLU A 461 13.12 -20.06 -16.69
CA GLU A 461 14.06 -19.78 -15.60
C GLU A 461 15.42 -19.25 -16.09
N SER A 462 15.92 -19.73 -17.22
CA SER A 462 17.21 -19.27 -17.77
C SER A 462 17.15 -17.79 -18.14
N ARG A 463 16.10 -17.37 -18.84
CA ARG A 463 15.90 -15.98 -19.21
C ARG A 463 15.67 -15.09 -17.98
N ALA A 464 14.92 -15.57 -16.99
CA ALA A 464 14.73 -14.86 -15.73
C ALA A 464 16.05 -14.64 -14.98
N THR A 465 16.89 -15.65 -14.93
CA THR A 465 18.24 -15.56 -14.35
C THR A 465 19.08 -14.51 -15.08
N ASP A 466 19.07 -14.50 -16.40
CA ASP A 466 19.79 -13.50 -17.20
C ASP A 466 19.26 -12.08 -16.94
N LEU A 467 17.95 -11.90 -16.84
CA LEU A 467 17.32 -10.61 -16.51
C LEU A 467 17.77 -10.12 -15.12
N LEU A 468 17.75 -11.00 -14.11
CA LEU A 468 18.21 -10.68 -12.76
C LEU A 468 19.68 -10.28 -12.75
N ILE A 469 20.55 -11.07 -13.39
CA ILE A 469 21.99 -10.79 -13.49
C ILE A 469 22.22 -9.43 -14.17
N ASN A 470 21.55 -9.18 -15.27
CA ASN A 470 21.70 -7.94 -16.02
C ASN A 470 21.26 -6.72 -15.21
N PHE A 471 20.11 -6.79 -14.52
CA PHE A 471 19.64 -5.71 -13.66
C PHE A 471 20.61 -5.44 -12.51
N MET A 472 21.02 -6.50 -11.80
CA MET A 472 21.90 -6.35 -10.65
C MET A 472 23.27 -5.80 -11.03
N ARG A 473 23.87 -6.30 -12.10
CA ARG A 473 25.18 -5.81 -12.58
C ARG A 473 25.13 -4.38 -13.10
N SER A 474 24.04 -4.01 -13.73
CA SER A 474 23.89 -2.66 -14.31
C SER A 474 23.58 -1.61 -13.26
N TYR A 475 22.84 -1.97 -12.20
CA TYR A 475 22.22 -0.97 -11.35
C TYR A 475 22.48 -1.14 -9.85
N ARG A 476 22.91 -2.30 -9.33
CA ARG A 476 22.99 -2.53 -7.88
C ARG A 476 24.33 -3.08 -7.42
N ALA A 477 24.82 -4.11 -8.09
CA ALA A 477 26.00 -4.87 -7.67
C ALA A 477 26.99 -4.99 -8.84
N ALA A 478 27.81 -3.98 -9.03
CA ALA A 478 28.80 -3.95 -10.13
C ALA A 478 29.75 -5.16 -10.08
N GLY A 479 30.18 -5.61 -11.26
CA GLY A 479 31.18 -6.66 -11.39
C GLY A 479 30.61 -8.04 -11.62
N ASN A 480 30.91 -8.99 -10.73
CA ASN A 480 30.65 -10.41 -10.92
C ASN A 480 29.41 -10.93 -10.15
N TYR A 481 28.39 -10.09 -9.96
CA TYR A 481 27.16 -10.55 -9.33
C TYR A 481 26.67 -11.85 -9.97
N MET A 482 26.33 -12.80 -9.14
CA MET A 482 25.64 -14.04 -9.50
C MET A 482 24.54 -14.30 -8.46
N PRO A 483 23.36 -14.76 -8.88
CA PRO A 483 22.30 -15.15 -7.98
C PRO A 483 22.79 -16.19 -6.97
N ASN A 484 22.34 -16.06 -5.73
CA ASN A 484 22.73 -16.95 -4.64
C ASN A 484 21.81 -18.18 -4.62
N SER A 485 22.29 -19.31 -5.18
CA SER A 485 21.51 -20.56 -5.23
C SER A 485 21.16 -21.16 -3.85
N THR A 486 21.82 -20.71 -2.78
CA THR A 486 21.46 -21.16 -1.41
C THR A 486 20.13 -20.60 -0.94
N LEU A 487 19.61 -19.57 -1.60
CA LEU A 487 18.31 -18.97 -1.31
C LEU A 487 17.13 -19.77 -1.88
N GLY A 488 17.38 -20.72 -2.79
CA GLY A 488 16.36 -21.56 -3.40
C GLY A 488 16.27 -21.42 -4.92
N THR A 489 15.03 -21.44 -5.44
CA THR A 489 14.73 -21.31 -6.87
C THR A 489 15.08 -19.92 -7.40
N VAL A 490 15.02 -19.73 -8.71
CA VAL A 490 15.22 -18.38 -9.31
C VAL A 490 14.16 -17.39 -8.81
N ILE A 491 12.93 -17.84 -8.57
CA ILE A 491 11.87 -17.01 -7.99
C ILE A 491 12.25 -16.58 -6.56
N ASP A 492 12.74 -17.51 -5.71
CA ASP A 492 13.18 -17.17 -4.36
C ASP A 492 14.31 -16.13 -4.36
N GLN A 493 15.23 -16.22 -5.32
CA GLN A 493 16.32 -15.27 -5.49
C GLN A 493 15.83 -13.90 -5.97
N ILE A 494 14.85 -13.86 -6.90
CA ILE A 494 14.22 -12.62 -7.35
C ILE A 494 13.47 -11.95 -6.19
N ILE A 495 12.69 -12.71 -5.41
CA ILE A 495 11.96 -12.18 -4.25
C ILE A 495 12.92 -11.69 -3.15
N PHE A 496 14.05 -12.38 -2.96
CA PHE A 496 15.10 -11.89 -2.06
C PHE A 496 15.62 -10.52 -2.49
N GLU A 497 16.04 -10.36 -3.74
CA GLU A 497 16.54 -9.07 -4.26
C GLU A 497 15.44 -7.99 -4.26
N LYS A 498 14.19 -8.38 -4.53
CA LYS A 498 13.02 -7.49 -4.41
C LYS A 498 12.80 -7.03 -2.96
N SER A 499 13.01 -7.91 -1.98
CA SER A 499 12.92 -7.58 -0.55
C SER A 499 13.97 -6.56 -0.12
N VAL A 500 15.18 -6.65 -0.65
CA VAL A 500 16.24 -5.66 -0.44
C VAL A 500 15.90 -4.35 -1.14
N GLU A 501 15.44 -4.41 -2.38
CA GLU A 501 15.13 -3.23 -3.20
C GLU A 501 13.98 -2.40 -2.60
N PHE A 502 12.90 -3.05 -2.20
CA PHE A 502 11.68 -2.39 -1.75
C PHE A 502 11.48 -2.44 -0.24
N TRP A 503 12.55 -2.66 0.52
CA TRP A 503 12.49 -2.60 1.97
C TRP A 503 11.89 -1.26 2.44
N GLY A 504 10.86 -1.31 3.27
CA GLY A 504 10.11 -0.15 3.75
C GLY A 504 9.06 0.44 2.79
N GLU A 505 8.87 -0.20 1.61
CA GLU A 505 7.89 0.26 0.61
C GLU A 505 6.65 -0.66 0.50
N GLY A 506 6.63 -1.77 1.25
CA GLY A 506 5.47 -2.67 1.32
C GLY A 506 5.15 -3.43 0.04
N LYS A 507 6.17 -3.82 -0.75
CA LYS A 507 5.97 -4.44 -2.07
C LYS A 507 6.02 -5.96 -2.09
N VAL A 508 6.48 -6.61 -1.00
CA VAL A 508 6.83 -8.02 -1.03
C VAL A 508 5.79 -8.92 -0.36
N LEU A 509 5.02 -8.39 0.60
CA LEU A 509 4.01 -9.19 1.33
C LEU A 509 3.07 -9.96 0.40
N PHE A 510 2.56 -9.30 -0.62
CA PHE A 510 1.58 -9.92 -1.52
C PHE A 510 2.22 -10.93 -2.46
N ASP A 511 3.50 -10.76 -2.80
CA ASP A 511 4.26 -11.77 -3.55
C ASP A 511 4.48 -13.02 -2.70
N MET A 512 4.95 -12.86 -1.46
CA MET A 512 5.13 -13.97 -0.53
C MET A 512 3.80 -14.70 -0.28
N LYS A 513 2.70 -13.95 -0.15
CA LYS A 513 1.37 -14.53 0.03
C LYS A 513 0.94 -15.35 -1.18
N ARG A 514 0.99 -14.82 -2.41
CA ARG A 514 0.54 -15.54 -3.61
C ARG A 514 1.45 -16.72 -3.99
N LEU A 515 2.76 -16.60 -3.74
CA LEU A 515 3.75 -17.67 -3.96
C LEU A 515 3.73 -18.74 -2.85
N ASN A 516 2.88 -18.58 -1.83
CA ASN A 516 2.83 -19.48 -0.68
C ASN A 516 4.19 -19.67 0.00
N MET A 517 4.96 -18.60 0.13
CA MET A 517 6.30 -18.65 0.74
C MET A 517 6.18 -18.85 2.25
N GLY A 518 7.02 -19.74 2.79
CA GLY A 518 7.20 -19.88 4.22
C GLY A 518 8.15 -18.81 4.77
N VAL A 519 8.14 -18.68 6.09
CA VAL A 519 9.08 -17.83 6.81
C VAL A 519 9.98 -18.67 7.71
N ASP A 520 11.21 -18.25 7.87
CA ASP A 520 12.15 -18.83 8.83
C ASP A 520 12.93 -17.68 9.46
N THR A 521 12.56 -17.32 10.69
CA THR A 521 13.19 -16.25 11.47
C THR A 521 14.05 -16.78 12.61
N LEU A 522 14.19 -18.12 12.71
CA LEU A 522 15.05 -18.76 13.72
C LEU A 522 16.51 -18.45 13.45
N ASP A 523 17.31 -18.45 14.50
CA ASP A 523 18.76 -18.21 14.44
C ASP A 523 19.17 -16.89 13.77
N GLN A 524 18.30 -15.88 13.87
CA GLN A 524 18.53 -14.55 13.35
C GLN A 524 18.36 -13.50 14.47
N ASN A 525 18.49 -12.23 14.11
CA ASN A 525 18.40 -11.11 15.06
C ASN A 525 16.95 -10.66 15.36
N TYR A 526 15.96 -11.53 15.16
CA TYR A 526 14.57 -11.25 15.56
C TYR A 526 14.39 -11.34 17.07
N GLN A 527 13.40 -10.61 17.58
CA GLN A 527 13.05 -10.65 18.99
C GLN A 527 12.23 -11.90 19.33
N SER A 528 12.26 -12.29 20.60
CA SER A 528 11.30 -13.25 21.17
C SER A 528 9.87 -12.86 20.79
N GLY A 529 9.02 -13.84 20.46
CA GLY A 529 7.69 -13.61 19.89
C GLY A 529 7.63 -13.35 18.38
N MET A 530 8.79 -13.19 17.72
CA MET A 530 8.92 -13.13 16.25
C MET A 530 9.67 -14.33 15.65
N LEU A 531 9.85 -15.38 16.44
CA LEU A 531 10.56 -16.58 16.04
C LEU A 531 9.60 -17.61 15.46
N PHE A 532 9.48 -17.61 14.14
CA PHE A 532 8.57 -18.47 13.40
C PHE A 532 9.32 -19.32 12.37
N LYS A 533 8.81 -20.52 12.15
CA LYS A 533 9.21 -21.36 11.03
C LYS A 533 7.96 -22.01 10.42
N THR A 534 7.66 -21.63 9.20
CA THR A 534 6.50 -22.15 8.47
C THR A 534 6.92 -22.70 7.11
N SER A 535 6.12 -23.63 6.59
CA SER A 535 6.34 -24.23 5.27
C SER A 535 5.62 -23.48 4.15
N GLY A 536 4.74 -22.55 4.51
CA GLY A 536 3.94 -21.74 3.61
C GLY A 536 3.50 -20.44 4.27
N ARG A 537 2.59 -19.75 3.61
CA ARG A 537 2.10 -18.43 4.02
C ARG A 537 1.55 -18.41 5.43
N LEU A 538 1.80 -17.29 6.10
CA LEU A 538 1.29 -17.05 7.45
C LEU A 538 -0.22 -16.76 7.42
N PRO A 539 -1.00 -17.25 8.42
CA PRO A 539 -2.45 -17.05 8.46
C PRO A 539 -2.85 -15.57 8.46
N TRP A 540 -2.09 -14.69 9.12
CA TRP A 540 -2.36 -13.25 9.17
C TRP A 540 -2.05 -12.47 7.88
N TRP A 541 -1.54 -13.12 6.83
CA TRP A 541 -1.51 -12.53 5.49
C TRP A 541 -2.90 -12.52 4.84
N ASN A 542 -3.86 -13.24 5.41
CA ASN A 542 -5.29 -13.14 5.11
C ASN A 542 -5.93 -12.22 6.15
N LEU A 543 -6.33 -11.03 5.76
CA LEU A 543 -6.91 -10.08 6.68
C LEU A 543 -8.41 -10.37 6.85
N ALA A 544 -8.90 -10.37 8.10
CA ALA A 544 -10.32 -10.40 8.38
C ALA A 544 -10.95 -9.02 8.11
N MET A 545 -12.26 -8.96 7.90
CA MET A 545 -12.99 -7.69 7.90
C MET A 545 -13.25 -7.21 9.33
N PRO A 546 -13.33 -5.89 9.57
CA PRO A 546 -13.71 -5.38 10.89
C PRO A 546 -15.09 -5.89 11.32
N SER A 547 -15.20 -6.36 12.55
CA SER A 547 -16.45 -6.90 13.09
C SER A 547 -17.62 -5.90 13.07
N GLY A 548 -17.32 -4.59 13.14
CA GLY A 548 -18.31 -3.52 13.05
C GLY A 548 -19.01 -3.44 11.69
N GLU A 549 -18.35 -3.85 10.61
CA GLU A 549 -18.89 -3.75 9.25
C GLU A 549 -20.11 -4.65 9.04
N SER A 550 -20.09 -5.88 9.54
CA SER A 550 -21.24 -6.78 9.42
C SER A 550 -22.47 -6.34 10.22
N THR A 551 -22.31 -5.39 11.12
CA THR A 551 -23.44 -4.74 11.85
C THR A 551 -24.13 -3.70 10.96
N VAL A 552 -23.40 -3.00 10.12
CA VAL A 552 -23.91 -1.95 9.22
C VAL A 552 -24.31 -2.54 7.87
N ASN A 553 -23.41 -3.33 7.27
CA ASN A 553 -23.66 -4.05 6.03
C ASN A 553 -24.00 -5.52 6.36
N THR A 554 -25.28 -5.80 6.50
CA THR A 554 -25.75 -7.12 6.97
C THR A 554 -25.51 -8.25 5.98
N ALA A 555 -25.18 -7.96 4.72
CA ALA A 555 -24.78 -8.97 3.75
C ALA A 555 -23.39 -9.59 4.03
N LEU A 556 -22.59 -8.96 4.90
CA LEU A 556 -21.29 -9.48 5.31
C LEU A 556 -21.34 -10.43 6.51
N LYS A 557 -22.50 -10.53 7.17
CA LYS A 557 -22.64 -11.32 8.38
C LYS A 557 -22.35 -12.81 8.14
N GLY A 558 -21.32 -13.33 8.80
CA GLY A 558 -20.84 -14.72 8.64
C GLY A 558 -19.86 -14.90 7.46
N TYR A 559 -19.47 -13.79 6.82
CA TYR A 559 -18.49 -13.74 5.72
C TYR A 559 -17.37 -12.73 6.02
N GLU A 560 -17.11 -12.44 7.30
CA GLU A 560 -16.04 -11.53 7.73
C GLU A 560 -14.64 -12.05 7.35
N GLY A 561 -14.50 -13.35 7.17
CA GLY A 561 -13.26 -14.06 6.89
C GLY A 561 -12.72 -14.77 8.13
N PRO A 562 -11.69 -15.61 7.95
CA PRO A 562 -11.08 -16.28 9.08
C PRO A 562 -10.42 -15.26 10.01
N ASP A 563 -10.56 -15.49 11.31
CA ASP A 563 -9.79 -14.76 12.31
C ASP A 563 -8.38 -15.38 12.38
N PRO A 564 -7.30 -14.66 11.95
CA PRO A 564 -5.94 -15.21 11.97
C PRO A 564 -5.27 -15.10 13.34
N SER A 565 -5.98 -14.60 14.35
CA SER A 565 -5.43 -14.32 15.67
C SER A 565 -4.81 -15.57 16.30
N ASN A 566 -3.53 -15.47 16.68
CA ASN A 566 -2.77 -16.56 17.31
C ASN A 566 -2.68 -17.85 16.46
N GLY A 567 -2.70 -17.71 15.13
CA GLY A 567 -2.73 -18.86 14.22
C GLY A 567 -1.41 -19.60 14.04
N VAL A 568 -0.29 -19.07 14.56
CA VAL A 568 1.03 -19.72 14.57
C VAL A 568 1.68 -19.46 15.92
N ASP A 569 2.18 -20.51 16.54
CA ASP A 569 2.92 -20.39 17.81
C ASP A 569 4.36 -19.94 17.51
N SER A 570 4.85 -18.95 18.27
CA SER A 570 6.28 -18.63 18.26
C SER A 570 7.08 -19.81 18.84
N GLN A 571 8.29 -20.01 18.33
CA GLN A 571 9.19 -21.08 18.77
C GLN A 571 10.24 -20.51 19.75
N ASP A 572 9.80 -19.83 20.79
CA ASP A 572 10.67 -19.25 21.83
C ASP A 572 11.35 -20.31 22.70
#